data_607acf7331f05c21b7a2786c65441e08
#
_entry.id   607acf7331f05c21b7a2786c65441e08
#
_cell.length_a   1.000
_cell.length_b   1.000
_cell.length_c   1.000
_cell.angle_alpha   90.00
_cell.angle_beta   90.00
_cell.angle_gamma   90.00
#
_symmetry.space_group_name_H-M   'P 1'
#
loop_
_entity.id
_entity.type
_entity.pdbx_description
1 polymer ?
#
loop_
_entity_poly.entity_id
_entity_poly.type
_entity_poly.pdbx_seq_one_letter_code
_entity_poly.pdbx_strand_id
1 'polypeptide(L)'
;GIHGSRGALLKVTLSSHGYTVPAKCTVPEFSEYLRHEAAVYDKLRPIQGIYIPFYLGSIDLAHPYSYDGIAYLEHMMLLSPGGQPLDLALKEMSRDCLIAKMKESLSGMHRLNVLHKDPAPRNWLYNPESKKVVFFDFEMAEIIDLRPILGIISPNGKRKLTPYDGLDEKLHSGFARETNKAVQELRCWNRQVRF
;
A
#
# COMPACT_ATOMS: atom_id res chain seq x y z
N GLY A 1 -5.75 -3.99 -19.92
CA GLY A 1 -5.72 -3.32 -18.61
C GLY A 1 -6.59 -4.07 -17.62
N ILE A 2 -6.33 -3.90 -16.32
CA ILE A 2 -7.15 -4.45 -15.24
C ILE A 2 -7.96 -3.29 -14.69
N HIS A 3 -9.30 -3.46 -14.65
CA HIS A 3 -10.20 -2.45 -14.09
C HIS A 3 -10.28 -2.56 -12.57
N GLY A 4 -10.05 -1.47 -11.85
CA GLY A 4 -10.50 -1.29 -10.49
C GLY A 4 -11.77 -0.44 -10.45
N SER A 5 -12.38 -0.32 -9.27
CA SER A 5 -13.61 0.50 -9.10
C SER A 5 -13.39 1.99 -9.36
N ARG A 6 -12.16 2.50 -9.30
CA ARG A 6 -11.80 3.93 -9.40
C ARG A 6 -10.70 4.25 -10.39
N GLY A 7 -10.21 3.26 -11.15
CA GLY A 7 -9.14 3.49 -12.11
C GLY A 7 -8.70 2.25 -12.85
N ALA A 8 -7.69 2.40 -13.68
CA ALA A 8 -7.10 1.34 -14.49
C ALA A 8 -5.62 1.15 -14.14
N LEU A 9 -5.16 -0.10 -14.15
CA LEU A 9 -3.75 -0.44 -14.08
C LEU A 9 -3.23 -0.70 -15.49
N LEU A 10 -2.31 0.11 -15.94
CA LEU A 10 -1.71 0.07 -17.27
C LEU A 10 -0.24 -0.32 -17.20
N LYS A 11 0.29 -0.84 -18.30
CA LYS A 11 1.73 -0.94 -18.51
C LYS A 11 2.15 0.25 -19.38
N VAL A 12 3.06 1.06 -18.88
CA VAL A 12 3.57 2.24 -19.56
C VAL A 12 5.04 2.02 -19.91
N THR A 13 5.39 2.20 -21.18
CA THR A 13 6.78 2.13 -21.62
C THR A 13 7.33 3.54 -21.81
N LEU A 14 8.40 3.85 -21.09
CA LEU A 14 9.13 5.11 -21.21
C LEU A 14 9.96 5.08 -22.48
N SER A 15 9.55 5.84 -23.50
CA SER A 15 10.17 5.81 -24.85
C SER A 15 11.65 6.17 -24.84
N SER A 16 12.08 7.05 -23.92
CA SER A 16 13.48 7.49 -23.81
C SER A 16 14.46 6.40 -23.38
N HIS A 17 13.99 5.38 -22.64
CA HIS A 17 14.85 4.36 -22.02
C HIS A 17 14.34 2.93 -22.22
N GLY A 18 13.18 2.73 -22.84
CA GLY A 18 12.58 1.41 -23.06
C GLY A 18 12.09 0.70 -21.79
N TYR A 19 12.11 1.34 -20.63
CA TYR A 19 11.60 0.74 -19.40
C TYR A 19 10.09 0.67 -19.40
N THR A 20 9.55 -0.50 -19.07
CA THR A 20 8.11 -0.69 -18.88
C THR A 20 7.81 -0.78 -17.39
N VAL A 21 6.91 0.09 -16.93
CA VAL A 21 6.49 0.21 -15.52
C VAL A 21 4.98 0.10 -15.40
N PRO A 22 4.45 -0.42 -14.28
CA PRO A 22 3.04 -0.33 -13.97
C PRO A 22 2.67 1.12 -13.64
N ALA A 23 1.50 1.53 -14.13
CA ALA A 23 0.91 2.82 -13.86
C ALA A 23 -0.53 2.65 -13.40
N LYS A 24 -0.87 3.23 -12.25
CA LYS A 24 -2.25 3.35 -11.78
C LYS A 24 -2.81 4.67 -12.29
N CYS A 25 -3.87 4.62 -13.07
CA CYS A 25 -4.45 5.76 -13.76
C CYS A 25 -5.89 5.97 -13.34
N THR A 26 -6.35 7.22 -13.28
CA THR A 26 -7.70 7.54 -12.86
C THR A 26 -8.29 8.71 -13.63
N VAL A 27 -9.60 8.85 -13.52
CA VAL A 27 -10.36 10.01 -14.00
C VAL A 27 -10.23 11.17 -13.00
N PRO A 28 -10.54 12.43 -13.40
CA PRO A 28 -10.40 13.62 -12.53
C PRO A 28 -11.12 13.49 -11.19
N GLU A 29 -12.31 12.88 -11.18
CA GLU A 29 -13.15 12.74 -10.01
C GLU A 29 -12.52 11.88 -8.90
N PHE A 30 -11.59 11.01 -9.26
CA PHE A 30 -10.90 10.12 -8.32
C PHE A 30 -9.41 10.47 -8.14
N SER A 31 -8.94 11.58 -8.70
CA SER A 31 -7.53 11.98 -8.62
C SER A 31 -7.04 12.16 -7.17
N GLU A 32 -7.89 12.63 -6.26
CA GLU A 32 -7.55 12.80 -4.85
C GLU A 32 -7.21 11.49 -4.14
N TYR A 33 -7.86 10.38 -4.51
CA TYR A 33 -7.50 9.06 -3.97
C TYR A 33 -6.10 8.64 -4.39
N LEU A 34 -5.75 8.91 -5.65
CA LEU A 34 -4.43 8.57 -6.16
C LEU A 34 -3.34 9.49 -5.60
N ARG A 35 -3.65 10.77 -5.34
CA ARG A 35 -2.76 11.70 -4.62
C ARG A 35 -2.58 11.29 -3.17
N HIS A 36 -3.65 10.83 -2.50
CA HIS A 36 -3.53 10.26 -1.15
C HIS A 36 -2.60 9.04 -1.15
N GLU A 37 -2.79 8.11 -2.10
CA GLU A 37 -1.93 6.94 -2.23
C GLU A 37 -0.46 7.34 -2.46
N ALA A 38 -0.18 8.34 -3.30
CA ALA A 38 1.15 8.88 -3.52
C ALA A 38 1.77 9.44 -2.21
N ALA A 39 0.99 10.15 -1.40
CA ALA A 39 1.44 10.64 -0.09
C ALA A 39 1.79 9.49 0.88
N VAL A 40 1.05 8.38 0.83
CA VAL A 40 1.39 7.18 1.60
C VAL A 40 2.71 6.57 1.12
N TYR A 41 2.93 6.47 -0.19
CA TYR A 41 4.22 6.03 -0.74
C TYR A 41 5.37 6.93 -0.26
N ASP A 42 5.19 8.25 -0.27
CA ASP A 42 6.20 9.19 0.23
C ASP A 42 6.49 8.97 1.72
N LYS A 43 5.49 8.74 2.54
CA LYS A 43 5.65 8.39 3.97
C LYS A 43 6.43 7.09 4.14
N LEU A 44 6.19 6.11 3.28
CA LEU A 44 6.82 4.79 3.29
C LEU A 44 8.15 4.74 2.53
N ARG A 45 8.71 5.88 2.09
CA ARG A 45 9.96 5.96 1.34
C ARG A 45 11.12 5.11 1.89
N PRO A 46 11.33 4.99 3.22
CA PRO A 46 12.43 4.18 3.77
C PRO A 46 12.34 2.68 3.50
N ILE A 47 11.18 2.17 3.10
CA ILE A 47 10.93 0.74 2.86
C ILE A 47 10.55 0.43 1.41
N GLN A 48 10.63 1.42 0.52
CA GLN A 48 10.43 1.22 -0.91
C GLN A 48 11.50 0.30 -1.49
N GLY A 49 11.12 -0.55 -2.44
CA GLY A 49 11.98 -1.57 -3.04
C GLY A 49 12.22 -2.80 -2.14
N ILE A 50 11.78 -2.76 -0.88
CA ILE A 50 11.91 -3.88 0.07
C ILE A 50 10.53 -4.49 0.35
N TYR A 51 9.61 -3.71 0.89
CA TYR A 51 8.27 -4.15 1.30
C TYR A 51 7.14 -3.52 0.48
N ILE A 52 7.45 -2.50 -0.30
CA ILE A 52 6.54 -1.83 -1.23
C ILE A 52 7.29 -1.46 -2.52
N PRO A 53 6.60 -1.28 -3.66
CA PRO A 53 7.24 -0.79 -4.89
C PRO A 53 7.90 0.58 -4.69
N PHE A 54 8.87 0.92 -5.55
CA PHE A 54 9.31 2.30 -5.65
C PHE A 54 8.20 3.15 -6.28
N TYR A 55 7.90 4.27 -5.65
CA TYR A 55 7.10 5.32 -6.24
C TYR A 55 7.96 6.18 -7.14
N LEU A 56 7.66 6.17 -8.44
CA LEU A 56 8.44 6.86 -9.48
C LEU A 56 7.91 8.26 -9.78
N GLY A 57 6.77 8.61 -9.20
CA GLY A 57 6.14 9.90 -9.36
C GLY A 57 4.73 9.82 -9.94
N SER A 58 4.04 10.96 -9.93
CA SER A 58 2.73 11.13 -10.56
C SER A 58 2.80 12.21 -11.63
N ILE A 59 1.97 12.07 -12.64
CA ILE A 59 1.83 13.03 -13.73
C ILE A 59 0.35 13.29 -14.00
N ASP A 60 0.04 14.54 -14.34
CA ASP A 60 -1.22 14.91 -14.97
C ASP A 60 -0.98 14.89 -16.49
N LEU A 61 -1.84 14.17 -17.21
CA LEU A 61 -1.69 14.01 -18.66
C LEU A 61 -2.13 15.31 -19.37
N ALA A 62 -1.26 15.85 -20.23
CA ALA A 62 -1.58 17.03 -21.04
C ALA A 62 -2.79 16.79 -21.97
N HIS A 63 -2.97 15.54 -22.38
CA HIS A 63 -4.13 15.08 -23.13
C HIS A 63 -4.71 13.85 -22.45
N PRO A 64 -6.03 13.85 -22.12
CA PRO A 64 -6.69 12.70 -21.53
C PRO A 64 -6.49 11.45 -22.37
N TYR A 65 -6.20 10.34 -21.72
CA TYR A 65 -6.07 9.04 -22.38
C TYR A 65 -7.45 8.37 -22.45
N SER A 66 -7.94 8.16 -23.68
CA SER A 66 -9.20 7.42 -23.87
C SER A 66 -8.98 5.94 -23.61
N TYR A 67 -9.60 5.44 -22.54
CA TYR A 67 -9.50 4.05 -22.12
C TYR A 67 -10.73 3.27 -22.60
N ASP A 68 -10.55 2.48 -23.65
CA ASP A 68 -11.57 1.60 -24.29
C ASP A 68 -12.91 2.30 -24.58
N GLY A 69 -12.93 3.63 -24.76
CA GLY A 69 -14.15 4.41 -24.93
C GLY A 69 -15.05 4.52 -23.68
N ILE A 70 -14.56 4.02 -22.52
CA ILE A 70 -15.32 3.98 -21.27
C ILE A 70 -15.02 5.21 -20.42
N ALA A 71 -13.76 5.65 -20.38
CA ALA A 71 -13.30 6.74 -19.51
C ALA A 71 -12.13 7.52 -20.13
N TYR A 72 -11.98 8.77 -19.68
CA TYR A 72 -10.83 9.60 -19.99
C TYR A 72 -9.95 9.67 -18.75
N LEU A 73 -8.77 9.03 -18.81
CA LEU A 73 -7.81 9.03 -17.71
C LEU A 73 -6.94 10.28 -17.82
N GLU A 74 -6.80 11.02 -16.73
CA GLU A 74 -6.06 12.28 -16.69
C GLU A 74 -4.92 12.30 -15.68
N HIS A 75 -5.03 11.52 -14.61
CA HIS A 75 -3.98 11.42 -13.59
C HIS A 75 -3.37 10.03 -13.57
N MET A 76 -2.04 9.96 -13.46
CA MET A 76 -1.29 8.73 -13.54
C MET A 76 -0.20 8.70 -12.45
N MET A 77 -0.13 7.59 -11.70
CA MET A 77 0.92 7.30 -10.73
C MET A 77 1.77 6.13 -11.23
N LEU A 78 3.08 6.34 -11.31
CA LEU A 78 4.04 5.37 -11.81
C LEU A 78 4.72 4.64 -10.65
N LEU A 79 4.80 3.32 -10.75
CA LEU A 79 5.43 2.45 -9.76
C LEU A 79 6.49 1.56 -10.40
N SER A 80 7.46 1.11 -9.61
CA SER A 80 8.33 0.02 -10.08
C SER A 80 7.59 -1.31 -10.06
N PRO A 81 8.03 -2.32 -10.84
CA PRO A 81 7.56 -3.69 -10.66
C PRO A 81 7.81 -4.17 -9.22
N GLY A 82 6.80 -4.76 -8.58
CA GLY A 82 6.87 -5.21 -7.17
C GLY A 82 7.17 -6.71 -7.02
N GLY A 83 7.02 -7.50 -8.08
CA GLY A 83 7.19 -8.95 -8.04
C GLY A 83 6.10 -9.69 -8.81
N GLN A 84 5.88 -10.93 -8.45
CA GLN A 84 4.90 -11.83 -9.07
C GLN A 84 3.65 -12.03 -8.20
N PRO A 85 2.50 -12.40 -8.81
CA PRO A 85 1.28 -12.73 -8.08
C PRO A 85 1.49 -13.85 -7.05
N LEU A 86 0.76 -13.79 -5.94
CA LEU A 86 0.89 -14.78 -4.85
C LEU A 86 0.57 -16.22 -5.27
N ASP A 87 -0.29 -16.41 -6.26
CA ASP A 87 -0.62 -17.76 -6.75
C ASP A 87 0.60 -18.49 -7.30
N LEU A 88 1.57 -17.78 -7.86
CA LEU A 88 2.85 -18.34 -8.28
C LEU A 88 3.73 -18.65 -7.07
N ALA A 89 3.81 -17.77 -6.10
CA ALA A 89 4.59 -17.97 -4.88
C ALA A 89 4.09 -19.19 -4.06
N LEU A 90 2.77 -19.39 -4.00
CA LEU A 90 2.16 -20.53 -3.30
C LEU A 90 2.42 -21.90 -3.96
N LYS A 91 2.96 -21.94 -5.18
CA LYS A 91 3.46 -23.17 -5.79
C LYS A 91 4.85 -23.56 -5.26
N GLU A 92 5.60 -22.58 -4.79
CA GLU A 92 7.01 -22.73 -4.41
C GLU A 92 7.21 -22.77 -2.88
N MET A 93 6.26 -22.22 -2.10
CA MET A 93 6.39 -22.13 -0.65
C MET A 93 5.07 -22.38 0.09
N SER A 94 5.19 -22.78 1.35
CA SER A 94 4.03 -23.00 2.23
C SER A 94 3.34 -21.66 2.60
N ARG A 95 2.05 -21.76 2.95
CA ARG A 95 1.28 -20.61 3.45
C ARG A 95 1.89 -20.02 4.72
N ASP A 96 2.40 -20.85 5.61
CA ASP A 96 3.01 -20.37 6.86
C ASP A 96 4.28 -19.57 6.60
N CYS A 97 5.11 -19.99 5.63
CA CYS A 97 6.26 -19.22 5.18
C CYS A 97 5.82 -17.85 4.61
N LEU A 98 4.76 -17.85 3.79
CA LEU A 98 4.23 -16.60 3.22
C LEU A 98 3.63 -15.68 4.31
N ILE A 99 2.93 -16.25 5.31
CA ILE A 99 2.44 -15.50 6.49
C ILE A 99 3.59 -14.82 7.24
N ALA A 100 4.69 -15.53 7.47
CA ALA A 100 5.84 -14.96 8.16
C ALA A 100 6.42 -13.75 7.39
N LYS A 101 6.58 -13.88 6.08
CA LYS A 101 7.06 -12.80 5.20
C LYS A 101 6.09 -11.60 5.15
N MET A 102 4.79 -11.88 5.07
CA MET A 102 3.75 -10.85 5.10
C MET A 102 3.79 -10.06 6.42
N LYS A 103 3.90 -10.75 7.56
CA LYS A 103 4.01 -10.08 8.87
C LYS A 103 5.23 -9.18 8.96
N GLU A 104 6.35 -9.58 8.39
CA GLU A 104 7.57 -8.79 8.33
C GLU A 104 7.32 -7.48 7.55
N SER A 105 6.68 -7.57 6.39
CA SER A 105 6.38 -6.41 5.56
C SER A 105 5.39 -5.45 6.21
N LEU A 106 4.29 -5.98 6.80
CA LEU A 106 3.34 -5.17 7.59
C LEU A 106 4.03 -4.48 8.76
N SER A 107 4.88 -5.20 9.49
CA SER A 107 5.65 -4.61 10.60
C SER A 107 6.54 -3.47 10.13
N GLY A 108 7.09 -3.54 8.92
CA GLY A 108 7.83 -2.44 8.30
C GLY A 108 6.98 -1.18 8.13
N MET A 109 5.74 -1.32 7.66
CA MET A 109 4.79 -0.20 7.50
C MET A 109 4.32 0.34 8.85
N HIS A 110 3.97 -0.54 9.78
CA HIS A 110 3.51 -0.17 11.13
C HIS A 110 4.56 0.65 11.89
N ARG A 111 5.86 0.33 11.74
CA ARG A 111 6.96 1.13 12.32
C ARG A 111 7.02 2.56 11.77
N LEU A 112 6.46 2.81 10.60
CA LEU A 112 6.32 4.13 10.01
C LEU A 112 4.94 4.76 10.27
N ASN A 113 4.16 4.16 11.18
CA ASN A 113 2.82 4.59 11.57
C ASN A 113 1.82 4.61 10.41
N VAL A 114 1.90 3.62 9.53
CA VAL A 114 0.96 3.45 8.43
C VAL A 114 0.19 2.15 8.59
N LEU A 115 -1.14 2.24 8.55
CA LEU A 115 -2.06 1.12 8.39
C LEU A 115 -2.46 1.01 6.92
N HIS A 116 -2.40 -0.19 6.36
CA HIS A 116 -2.85 -0.45 4.99
C HIS A 116 -4.37 -0.39 4.84
N LYS A 117 -5.09 -0.79 5.88
CA LYS A 117 -6.57 -0.85 5.98
C LYS A 117 -7.24 -1.87 5.06
N ASP A 118 -6.60 -2.27 3.98
CA ASP A 118 -7.04 -3.34 3.08
C ASP A 118 -5.92 -4.37 2.83
N PRO A 119 -5.43 -5.07 3.87
CA PRO A 119 -4.32 -6.00 3.77
C PRO A 119 -4.76 -7.36 3.19
N ALA A 120 -5.50 -7.33 2.08
CA ALA A 120 -5.98 -8.54 1.41
C ALA A 120 -4.91 -9.12 0.47
N PRO A 121 -4.86 -10.44 0.27
CA PRO A 121 -3.87 -11.10 -0.59
C PRO A 121 -3.83 -10.60 -2.04
N ARG A 122 -4.92 -10.02 -2.55
CA ARG A 122 -4.96 -9.39 -3.87
C ARG A 122 -4.05 -8.15 -3.99
N ASN A 123 -3.71 -7.53 -2.85
CA ASN A 123 -2.87 -6.35 -2.73
C ASN A 123 -1.42 -6.71 -2.36
N TRP A 124 -1.02 -7.97 -2.51
CA TRP A 124 0.33 -8.45 -2.27
C TRP A 124 0.94 -9.04 -3.53
N LEU A 125 2.24 -8.82 -3.66
CA LEU A 125 3.10 -9.51 -4.62
C LEU A 125 4.20 -10.23 -3.85
N TYR A 126 4.79 -11.23 -4.48
CA TYR A 126 6.00 -11.87 -3.98
C TYR A 126 7.17 -11.51 -4.88
N ASN A 127 8.21 -10.94 -4.30
CA ASN A 127 9.45 -10.68 -5.01
C ASN A 127 10.42 -11.87 -4.78
N PRO A 128 10.72 -12.68 -5.82
CA PRO A 128 11.59 -13.84 -5.68
C PRO A 128 13.05 -13.48 -5.42
N GLU A 129 13.53 -12.32 -5.88
CA GLU A 129 14.89 -11.86 -5.70
C GLU A 129 15.16 -11.46 -4.24
N SER A 130 14.32 -10.59 -3.69
CA SER A 130 14.42 -10.17 -2.29
C SER A 130 13.81 -11.18 -1.31
N LYS A 131 13.05 -12.16 -1.81
CA LYS A 131 12.28 -13.14 -1.02
C LYS A 131 11.30 -12.50 -0.04
N LYS A 132 10.75 -11.33 -0.38
CA LYS A 132 9.82 -10.55 0.45
C LYS A 132 8.43 -10.53 -0.15
N VAL A 133 7.43 -10.34 0.71
CA VAL A 133 6.09 -9.93 0.30
C VAL A 133 6.10 -8.43 0.14
N VAL A 134 5.56 -7.96 -0.98
CA VAL A 134 5.51 -6.55 -1.37
C VAL A 134 4.05 -6.11 -1.39
N PHE A 135 3.70 -5.13 -0.59
CA PHE A 135 2.36 -4.55 -0.55
C PHE A 135 2.21 -3.42 -1.57
N PHE A 136 1.02 -3.29 -2.12
CA PHE A 136 0.65 -2.20 -3.01
C PHE A 136 -0.85 -1.87 -2.82
N ASP A 137 -1.35 -0.83 -3.52
CA ASP A 137 -2.74 -0.35 -3.42
C ASP A 137 -3.05 0.26 -2.05
N PHE A 138 -2.45 1.43 -1.79
CA PHE A 138 -2.60 2.18 -0.53
C PHE A 138 -3.77 3.17 -0.56
N GLU A 139 -4.73 3.01 -1.45
CA GLU A 139 -5.88 3.91 -1.56
C GLU A 139 -6.65 4.07 -0.24
N MET A 140 -6.77 2.98 0.53
CA MET A 140 -7.46 2.96 1.82
C MET A 140 -6.54 3.17 3.03
N ALA A 141 -5.24 3.34 2.80
CA ALA A 141 -4.26 3.40 3.88
C ALA A 141 -4.45 4.64 4.77
N GLU A 142 -4.02 4.52 6.01
CA GLU A 142 -4.10 5.58 7.00
C GLU A 142 -2.71 5.88 7.56
N ILE A 143 -2.27 7.13 7.41
CA ILE A 143 -1.07 7.65 8.08
C ILE A 143 -1.48 8.12 9.46
N ILE A 144 -0.97 7.47 10.50
CA ILE A 144 -1.27 7.85 11.88
C ILE A 144 -0.31 8.95 12.31
N ASP A 145 -0.87 10.13 12.54
CA ASP A 145 -0.10 11.28 13.02
C ASP A 145 0.04 11.21 14.54
N LEU A 146 1.23 10.89 15.00
CA LEU A 146 1.59 10.85 16.42
C LEU A 146 2.05 12.21 16.95
N ARG A 147 1.65 13.32 16.34
CA ARG A 147 2.01 14.64 16.91
C ARG A 147 1.52 14.69 18.36
N PRO A 148 2.42 14.97 19.32
CA PRO A 148 1.97 15.20 20.69
C PRO A 148 0.99 16.37 20.65
N ILE A 149 -0.22 16.15 21.18
CA ILE A 149 -1.08 17.27 21.52
C ILE A 149 -0.27 18.07 22.55
N LEU A 150 0.25 19.21 22.14
CA LEU A 150 0.88 20.17 23.05
C LEU A 150 -0.19 20.59 24.08
N GLY A 151 -0.42 19.72 25.05
CA GLY A 151 -1.20 20.05 26.24
C GLY A 151 -0.47 21.18 26.96
N ILE A 152 -1.19 22.21 27.35
CA ILE A 152 -0.69 23.32 28.16
C ILE A 152 0.03 22.69 29.37
N ILE A 153 1.38 22.73 29.36
CA ILE A 153 2.20 22.31 30.49
C ILE A 153 1.98 23.35 31.57
N SER A 154 1.05 23.06 32.49
CA SER A 154 0.95 23.84 33.73
C SER A 154 2.16 23.51 34.61
N PRO A 155 2.96 24.49 35.03
CA PRO A 155 4.17 24.25 35.84
C PRO A 155 3.92 23.50 37.16
N ASN A 156 2.68 23.41 37.64
CA ASN A 156 2.30 22.82 38.93
C ASN A 156 1.42 21.58 38.82
N GLY A 157 1.29 20.96 37.64
CA GLY A 157 0.48 19.75 37.47
C GLY A 157 1.23 18.51 37.91
N LYS A 158 0.77 17.83 38.99
CA LYS A 158 1.11 16.42 39.25
C LYS A 158 0.83 15.64 37.97
N ARG A 159 1.81 14.79 37.51
CA ARG A 159 1.65 13.94 36.34
C ARG A 159 0.31 13.20 36.38
N LYS A 160 -0.69 13.71 35.69
CA LYS A 160 -1.82 12.93 35.25
C LYS A 160 -1.37 12.14 34.03
N LEU A 161 -1.77 10.85 33.97
CA LEU A 161 -1.65 10.00 32.79
C LEU A 161 -1.80 10.85 31.52
N THR A 162 -0.76 10.91 30.72
CA THR A 162 -0.78 11.70 29.51
C THR A 162 -1.75 11.05 28.51
N PRO A 163 -2.44 11.80 27.67
CA PRO A 163 -3.25 11.24 26.57
C PRO A 163 -2.47 10.31 25.65
N TYR A 164 -1.15 10.26 25.80
CA TYR A 164 -0.20 9.43 25.07
C TYR A 164 -0.34 7.93 25.38
N ASP A 165 -0.62 7.55 26.63
CA ASP A 165 -0.69 6.13 27.02
C ASP A 165 -1.89 5.42 26.37
N GLY A 166 -3.00 6.12 26.19
CA GLY A 166 -4.18 5.57 25.50
C GLY A 166 -4.09 5.57 23.96
N LEU A 167 -3.22 6.42 23.37
CA LEU A 167 -2.97 6.45 21.94
C LEU A 167 -2.08 5.28 21.51
N ASP A 168 -1.03 5.00 22.28
CA ASP A 168 -0.13 3.86 22.04
C ASP A 168 -0.88 2.54 22.11
N GLU A 169 -1.77 2.35 23.09
CA GLU A 169 -2.54 1.12 23.25
C GLU A 169 -3.54 0.93 22.07
N LYS A 170 -4.22 1.99 21.65
CA LYS A 170 -5.11 1.96 20.47
C LYS A 170 -4.33 1.69 19.17
N LEU A 171 -3.15 2.27 19.03
CA LEU A 171 -2.29 2.09 17.88
C LEU A 171 -1.80 0.64 17.80
N HIS A 172 -1.25 0.10 18.91
CA HIS A 172 -0.83 -1.30 18.97
C HIS A 172 -1.99 -2.26 18.71
N SER A 173 -3.19 -1.98 19.24
CA SER A 173 -4.38 -2.78 18.95
C SER A 173 -4.82 -2.68 17.49
N GLY A 174 -4.62 -1.54 16.83
CA GLY A 174 -4.87 -1.33 15.40
C GLY A 174 -3.94 -2.19 14.53
N PHE A 175 -2.65 -2.13 14.78
CA PHE A 175 -1.64 -2.91 14.08
C PHE A 175 -1.82 -4.42 14.27
N ALA A 176 -2.13 -4.85 15.48
CA ALA A 176 -2.41 -6.26 15.77
C ALA A 176 -3.66 -6.76 15.04
N ARG A 177 -4.73 -5.96 15.00
CA ARG A 177 -5.96 -6.29 14.26
C ARG A 177 -5.72 -6.40 12.78
N GLU A 178 -4.98 -5.48 12.19
CA GLU A 178 -4.63 -5.52 10.76
C GLU A 178 -3.81 -6.77 10.42
N THR A 179 -2.80 -7.08 11.22
CA THR A 179 -1.99 -8.29 11.04
C THR A 179 -2.83 -9.57 11.12
N ASN A 180 -3.74 -9.65 12.12
CA ASN A 180 -4.63 -10.79 12.27
C ASN A 180 -5.61 -10.92 11.09
N LYS A 181 -6.16 -9.81 10.60
CA LYS A 181 -7.00 -9.77 9.41
C LYS A 181 -6.26 -10.33 8.20
N ALA A 182 -5.04 -9.85 7.94
CA ALA A 182 -4.21 -10.31 6.82
C ALA A 182 -3.94 -11.84 6.89
N VAL A 183 -3.65 -12.36 8.09
CA VAL A 183 -3.44 -13.81 8.30
C VAL A 183 -4.71 -14.59 7.99
N GLN A 184 -5.87 -14.14 8.47
CA GLN A 184 -7.14 -14.81 8.22
C GLN A 184 -7.49 -14.81 6.72
N GLU A 185 -7.33 -13.68 6.04
CA GLU A 185 -7.60 -13.56 4.61
C GLU A 185 -6.70 -14.49 3.79
N LEU A 186 -5.40 -14.59 4.11
CA LEU A 186 -4.53 -15.53 3.41
C LEU A 186 -4.89 -17.00 3.69
N ARG A 187 -5.32 -17.34 4.92
CA ARG A 187 -5.77 -18.69 5.24
C ARG A 187 -7.03 -19.08 4.48
N CYS A 188 -7.94 -18.14 4.29
CA CYS A 188 -9.18 -18.32 3.53
C CYS A 188 -8.98 -18.14 2.01
N TRP A 189 -7.80 -17.68 1.58
CA TRP A 189 -7.49 -17.47 0.16
C TRP A 189 -7.51 -18.80 -0.58
N ASN A 190 -8.64 -19.09 -1.20
CA ASN A 190 -8.76 -20.19 -2.16
C ASN A 190 -8.43 -19.65 -3.54
N ARG A 191 -7.67 -20.41 -4.32
CA ARG A 191 -7.43 -20.15 -5.73
C ARG A 191 -8.77 -20.03 -6.46
N GLN A 192 -9.35 -18.85 -6.46
CA GLN A 192 -10.33 -18.55 -7.49
C GLN A 192 -9.52 -18.30 -8.75
N VAL A 193 -9.51 -19.30 -9.63
CA VAL A 193 -9.03 -19.15 -11.00
C VAL A 193 -9.81 -17.97 -11.58
N ARG A 194 -9.14 -16.83 -11.72
CA ARG A 194 -9.68 -15.74 -12.53
C ARG A 194 -9.45 -16.16 -13.97
N PHE A 195 -10.54 -16.52 -14.63
CA PHE A 195 -10.60 -16.65 -16.08
C PHE A 195 -10.44 -15.29 -16.74
#